data_355fa4a73728a44555e0d558fa065c59
#
_entry.id   355fa4a73728a44555e0d558fa065c59
#
_cell.length_a   1.000
_cell.length_b   1.000
_cell.length_c   1.000
_cell.angle_alpha   90.00
_cell.angle_beta   90.00
_cell.angle_gamma   90.00
#
_symmetry.space_group_name_H-M   'P 1'
#
loop_
_entity.id
_entity.type
_entity.pdbx_description
1 polymer ?
#
loop_
_entity_poly.entity_id
_entity_poly.type
_entity_poly.pdbx_seq_one_letter_code
_entity_poly.pdbx_strand_id
1 'polypeptide(L)'
;MKTNAEKLPSPWASAIPLAVLTGLLYVVIRAFGGEAINGGSQIALLSATSVCVMLSIGIYRCRWAVLEEAIIDNIRASASAIVILLLIGAIAGTWMISGVVPTMIYYGLQILHPSFFLVASCAICAVVSLMTGSSWTTIATIGVALMGIGQAMGFSEGWVAGAIISGAYFGDKLSLLSDTTVLASSTAGVEVFTHIRYMLYTTVPSMLIALGVFTVAGLALDHGVSTHAEMYAATLAATFRITPWLLVVPLATGMLIARKLPAIVTLFSSVVFACAAMLLAQPELVARVAGVGELDFMSGFKGVLMTCFGPTAIPTGAPQLDELVATRGMAGMLNTVWLIICAMCFGGVMTGSGMLRSLTSIFLRWVRRAFSAVASTVGAGLFFNLCTADQYISIILSGRLFRDLYADRGLEPRLLSRSVEDSATVCSVLIPWNSCGMTQATVLGVSTFVYAPYCIFNIVSPLMSLLVAAVGWNIKRKK
;
A
#
# COMPACT_ATOMS: atom_id res chain seq x y z
N MET A 1 7.75 20.08 -39.37
CA MET A 1 8.35 18.73 -39.44
C MET A 1 7.22 17.72 -39.29
N LYS A 2 6.93 16.90 -40.31
CA LYS A 2 5.92 15.83 -40.24
C LYS A 2 6.42 14.81 -39.25
N THR A 3 5.78 14.68 -38.10
CA THR A 3 5.96 13.58 -37.17
C THR A 3 5.66 12.28 -37.91
N ASN A 4 6.67 11.49 -38.21
CA ASN A 4 6.48 10.09 -38.58
C ASN A 4 5.59 9.47 -37.51
N ALA A 5 4.38 9.04 -37.88
CA ALA A 5 3.54 8.26 -37.00
C ALA A 5 4.34 6.99 -36.65
N GLU A 6 4.97 6.98 -35.48
CA GLU A 6 5.71 5.83 -34.98
C GLU A 6 4.74 4.65 -34.96
N LYS A 7 5.03 3.64 -35.79
CA LYS A 7 4.23 2.40 -35.82
C LYS A 7 4.29 1.80 -34.41
N LEU A 8 3.16 1.83 -33.69
CA LEU A 8 3.06 1.15 -32.41
C LEU A 8 3.49 -0.31 -32.56
N PRO A 9 4.20 -0.86 -31.57
CA PRO A 9 4.52 -2.27 -31.53
C PRO A 9 3.26 -3.14 -31.70
N SER A 10 3.39 -4.34 -32.26
CA SER A 10 2.23 -5.24 -32.33
C SER A 10 1.79 -5.66 -30.94
N PRO A 11 0.47 -5.85 -30.67
CA PRO A 11 -0.01 -6.29 -29.36
C PRO A 11 0.61 -7.62 -28.90
N TRP A 12 0.84 -8.54 -29.81
CA TRP A 12 1.47 -9.83 -29.51
C TRP A 12 2.92 -9.68 -29.04
N ALA A 13 3.72 -8.89 -29.75
CA ALA A 13 5.10 -8.61 -29.32
C ALA A 13 5.14 -7.83 -28.00
N SER A 14 4.17 -6.93 -27.80
CA SER A 14 4.03 -6.17 -26.55
C SER A 14 3.63 -7.04 -25.34
N ALA A 15 3.00 -8.18 -25.56
CA ALA A 15 2.64 -9.14 -24.52
C ALA A 15 3.84 -10.01 -24.06
N ILE A 16 4.89 -10.17 -24.89
CA ILE A 16 6.04 -11.02 -24.55
C ILE A 16 6.72 -10.62 -23.24
N PRO A 17 7.09 -9.35 -22.99
CA PRO A 17 7.72 -8.97 -21.72
C PRO A 17 6.86 -9.28 -20.50
N LEU A 18 5.54 -9.15 -20.61
CA LEU A 18 4.60 -9.48 -19.53
C LEU A 18 4.53 -10.99 -19.29
N ALA A 19 4.50 -11.79 -20.35
CA ALA A 19 4.51 -13.25 -20.23
C ALA A 19 5.82 -13.74 -19.59
N VAL A 20 6.97 -13.14 -19.97
CA VAL A 20 8.27 -13.41 -19.37
C VAL A 20 8.26 -13.02 -17.89
N LEU A 21 7.78 -11.82 -17.55
CA LEU A 21 7.69 -11.37 -16.14
C LEU A 21 6.85 -12.33 -15.31
N THR A 22 5.64 -12.64 -15.77
CA THR A 22 4.72 -13.54 -15.07
C THR A 22 5.30 -14.94 -14.90
N GLY A 23 5.92 -15.48 -15.95
CA GLY A 23 6.57 -16.79 -15.91
C GLY A 23 7.76 -16.84 -14.93
N LEU A 24 8.63 -15.81 -14.97
CA LEU A 24 9.77 -15.72 -14.06
C LEU A 24 9.30 -15.53 -12.61
N LEU A 25 8.32 -14.67 -12.35
CA LEU A 25 7.78 -14.47 -11.00
C LEU A 25 7.15 -15.76 -10.45
N TYR A 26 6.41 -16.50 -11.29
CA TYR A 26 5.87 -17.79 -10.88
C TYR A 26 6.98 -18.78 -10.46
N VAL A 27 8.05 -18.89 -11.24
CA VAL A 27 9.20 -19.74 -10.92
C VAL A 27 9.91 -19.27 -9.63
N VAL A 28 10.14 -17.97 -9.50
CA VAL A 28 10.78 -17.37 -8.31
C VAL A 28 9.94 -17.64 -7.05
N ILE A 29 8.64 -17.44 -7.10
CA ILE A 29 7.76 -17.68 -5.95
C ILE A 29 7.75 -19.17 -5.57
N ARG A 30 7.74 -20.06 -6.57
CA ARG A 30 7.81 -21.51 -6.32
C ARG A 30 9.16 -21.93 -5.72
N ALA A 31 10.25 -21.26 -6.09
CA ALA A 31 11.59 -21.59 -5.65
C ALA A 31 11.90 -21.00 -4.25
N PHE A 32 11.46 -19.77 -3.98
CA PHE A 32 11.85 -18.98 -2.80
C PHE A 32 10.71 -18.76 -1.80
N GLY A 33 9.45 -19.06 -2.16
CA GLY A 33 8.30 -18.83 -1.27
C GLY A 33 8.19 -17.37 -0.81
N GLY A 34 8.09 -17.16 0.50
CA GLY A 34 8.03 -15.82 1.11
C GLY A 34 9.28 -14.97 0.90
N GLU A 35 10.46 -15.61 0.69
CA GLU A 35 11.74 -14.93 0.46
C GLU A 35 11.90 -14.41 -1.00
N ALA A 36 10.91 -14.62 -1.86
CA ALA A 36 10.95 -14.19 -3.26
C ALA A 36 11.22 -12.68 -3.44
N ILE A 37 10.85 -11.85 -2.46
CA ILE A 37 11.08 -10.40 -2.46
C ILE A 37 12.50 -9.99 -2.09
N ASN A 38 13.33 -10.91 -1.62
CA ASN A 38 14.71 -10.64 -1.16
C ASN A 38 15.75 -10.81 -2.28
N GLY A 39 15.38 -10.51 -3.53
CA GLY A 39 16.27 -10.51 -4.69
C GLY A 39 15.68 -11.22 -5.91
N GLY A 40 14.96 -12.33 -5.76
CA GLY A 40 14.41 -13.10 -6.86
C GLY A 40 13.44 -12.31 -7.74
N SER A 41 12.52 -11.58 -7.13
CA SER A 41 11.54 -10.76 -7.85
C SER A 41 12.19 -9.58 -8.58
N GLN A 42 13.24 -8.98 -7.99
CA GLN A 42 14.03 -7.91 -8.62
C GLN A 42 14.71 -8.39 -9.89
N ILE A 43 15.34 -9.56 -9.85
CA ILE A 43 15.99 -10.16 -11.02
C ILE A 43 14.96 -10.53 -12.09
N ALA A 44 13.79 -11.06 -11.71
CA ALA A 44 12.70 -11.33 -12.64
C ALA A 44 12.24 -10.05 -13.38
N LEU A 45 12.06 -8.95 -12.65
CA LEU A 45 11.70 -7.64 -13.23
C LEU A 45 12.77 -7.10 -14.16
N LEU A 46 14.06 -7.13 -13.78
CA LEU A 46 15.15 -6.67 -14.62
C LEU A 46 15.33 -7.57 -15.86
N SER A 47 15.13 -8.87 -15.74
CA SER A 47 15.17 -9.79 -16.87
C SER A 47 14.04 -9.50 -17.88
N ALA A 48 12.81 -9.28 -17.39
CA ALA A 48 11.68 -8.89 -18.23
C ALA A 48 11.91 -7.50 -18.85
N THR A 49 12.52 -6.56 -18.11
CA THR A 49 12.94 -5.25 -18.65
C THR A 49 13.93 -5.42 -19.78
N SER A 50 14.93 -6.28 -19.63
CA SER A 50 15.95 -6.56 -20.65
C SER A 50 15.32 -7.12 -21.93
N VAL A 51 14.35 -8.05 -21.80
CA VAL A 51 13.58 -8.57 -22.94
C VAL A 51 12.79 -7.44 -23.63
N CYS A 52 12.15 -6.56 -22.84
CA CYS A 52 11.42 -5.42 -23.37
C CYS A 52 12.35 -4.46 -24.14
N VAL A 53 13.54 -4.17 -23.61
CA VAL A 53 14.58 -3.33 -24.26
C VAL A 53 15.06 -3.97 -25.54
N MET A 54 15.38 -5.27 -25.54
CA MET A 54 15.84 -5.99 -26.72
C MET A 54 14.80 -5.96 -27.85
N LEU A 55 13.53 -6.16 -27.54
CA LEU A 55 12.44 -6.07 -28.52
C LEU A 55 12.27 -4.64 -29.03
N SER A 56 12.35 -3.66 -28.13
CA SER A 56 12.17 -2.23 -28.46
C SER A 56 13.27 -1.71 -29.38
N ILE A 57 14.53 -2.00 -29.08
CA ILE A 57 15.67 -1.53 -29.86
C ILE A 57 15.86 -2.42 -31.10
N GLY A 58 15.84 -3.74 -30.93
CA GLY A 58 16.16 -4.69 -32.01
C GLY A 58 15.10 -4.74 -33.11
N ILE A 59 13.81 -4.81 -32.72
CA ILE A 59 12.71 -4.96 -33.68
C ILE A 59 12.10 -3.61 -34.05
N TYR A 60 11.82 -2.75 -33.06
CA TYR A 60 11.11 -1.49 -33.27
C TYR A 60 12.02 -0.29 -33.46
N ARG A 61 13.35 -0.47 -33.34
CA ARG A 61 14.38 0.56 -33.52
C ARG A 61 14.15 1.79 -32.65
N CYS A 62 13.58 1.59 -31.44
CA CYS A 62 13.43 2.64 -30.47
C CYS A 62 14.80 3.13 -30.01
N ARG A 63 14.98 4.45 -29.86
CA ARG A 63 16.23 5.01 -29.38
C ARG A 63 16.36 4.77 -27.88
N TRP A 64 17.55 4.36 -27.40
CA TRP A 64 17.81 4.15 -25.99
C TRP A 64 17.43 5.37 -25.12
N ALA A 65 17.77 6.58 -25.57
CA ALA A 65 17.45 7.82 -24.83
C ALA A 65 15.95 7.98 -24.51
N VAL A 66 15.03 7.48 -25.35
CA VAL A 66 13.59 7.53 -25.07
C VAL A 66 13.21 6.57 -23.96
N LEU A 67 13.82 5.37 -23.97
CA LEU A 67 13.57 4.36 -22.93
C LEU A 67 14.15 4.81 -21.58
N GLU A 68 15.36 5.37 -21.60
CA GLU A 68 16.04 5.90 -20.43
C GLU A 68 15.27 7.06 -19.79
N GLU A 69 14.81 8.02 -20.57
CA GLU A 69 13.96 9.11 -20.09
C GLU A 69 12.68 8.60 -19.43
N ALA A 70 12.01 7.62 -20.04
CA ALA A 70 10.81 7.01 -19.48
C ALA A 70 11.08 6.25 -18.17
N ILE A 71 12.23 5.58 -18.04
CA ILE A 71 12.68 4.97 -16.77
C ILE A 71 12.86 6.04 -15.69
N ILE A 72 13.59 7.10 -16.02
CA ILE A 72 13.87 8.20 -15.09
C ILE A 72 12.58 8.88 -14.63
N ASP A 73 11.62 9.11 -15.53
CA ASP A 73 10.34 9.72 -15.21
C ASP A 73 9.50 8.83 -14.28
N ASN A 74 9.51 7.51 -14.49
CA ASN A 74 8.85 6.57 -13.58
C ASN A 74 9.48 6.56 -12.18
N ILE A 75 10.82 6.54 -12.10
CA ILE A 75 11.52 6.61 -10.81
C ILE A 75 11.21 7.94 -10.11
N ARG A 76 11.22 9.06 -10.84
CA ARG A 76 10.86 10.38 -10.32
C ARG A 76 9.44 10.40 -9.73
N ALA A 77 8.49 9.77 -10.41
CA ALA A 77 7.11 9.66 -9.93
C ALA A 77 7.01 8.90 -8.59
N SER A 78 7.90 7.92 -8.35
CA SER A 78 7.92 7.10 -7.14
C SER A 78 8.85 7.63 -6.03
N ALA A 79 9.55 8.75 -6.24
CA ALA A 79 10.55 9.26 -5.30
C ALA A 79 9.97 9.55 -3.91
N SER A 80 8.78 10.17 -3.83
CA SER A 80 8.11 10.44 -2.54
C SER A 80 7.75 9.15 -1.81
N ALA A 81 7.30 8.13 -2.52
CA ALA A 81 6.98 6.82 -1.95
C ALA A 81 8.21 6.14 -1.33
N ILE A 82 9.37 6.26 -2.00
CA ILE A 82 10.65 5.73 -1.49
C ILE A 82 11.04 6.42 -0.18
N VAL A 83 10.95 7.76 -0.11
CA VAL A 83 11.25 8.51 1.12
C VAL A 83 10.29 8.15 2.24
N ILE A 84 8.99 8.06 1.96
CA ILE A 84 7.97 7.65 2.93
C ILE A 84 8.30 6.25 3.47
N LEU A 85 8.66 5.30 2.61
CA LEU A 85 8.99 3.93 3.02
C LEU A 85 10.19 3.88 3.98
N LEU A 86 11.25 4.66 3.73
CA LEU A 86 12.37 4.76 4.65
C LEU A 86 11.96 5.34 6.01
N LEU A 87 11.13 6.39 6.02
CA LEU A 87 10.59 6.96 7.27
C LEU A 87 9.70 5.99 8.03
N ILE A 88 8.92 5.16 7.33
CA ILE A 88 8.12 4.08 7.94
C ILE A 88 9.04 3.08 8.67
N GLY A 89 10.17 2.71 8.08
CA GLY A 89 11.17 1.87 8.74
C GLY A 89 11.70 2.49 10.04
N ALA A 90 11.99 3.80 10.02
CA ALA A 90 12.40 4.51 11.22
C ALA A 90 11.27 4.59 12.28
N ILE A 91 10.02 4.80 11.87
CA ILE A 91 8.85 4.78 12.76
C ILE A 91 8.72 3.41 13.42
N ALA A 92 8.77 2.33 12.65
CA ALA A 92 8.66 0.98 13.19
C ALA A 92 9.69 0.73 14.31
N GLY A 93 10.95 1.12 14.10
CA GLY A 93 12.00 1.02 15.11
C GLY A 93 11.73 1.92 16.32
N THR A 94 11.52 3.20 16.08
CA THR A 94 11.41 4.20 17.16
C THR A 94 10.12 4.06 17.99
N TRP A 95 8.98 3.73 17.36
CA TRP A 95 7.72 3.50 18.08
C TRP A 95 7.77 2.20 18.90
N MET A 96 8.51 1.20 18.43
CA MET A 96 8.70 -0.05 19.18
C MET A 96 9.58 0.21 20.42
N ILE A 97 10.79 0.72 20.23
CA ILE A 97 11.75 0.91 21.33
C ILE A 97 11.31 2.00 22.31
N SER A 98 10.59 3.03 21.86
CA SER A 98 9.99 4.03 22.79
C SER A 98 8.90 3.46 23.67
N GLY A 99 8.38 2.27 23.38
CA GLY A 99 7.26 1.68 24.09
C GLY A 99 5.89 2.18 23.60
N VAL A 100 5.82 2.97 22.52
CA VAL A 100 4.55 3.46 21.94
C VAL A 100 3.72 2.28 21.43
N VAL A 101 4.28 1.45 20.54
CA VAL A 101 3.58 0.26 20.02
C VAL A 101 3.26 -0.74 21.15
N PRO A 102 4.20 -1.11 22.04
CA PRO A 102 3.87 -1.94 23.20
C PRO A 102 2.73 -1.40 24.07
N THR A 103 2.70 -0.07 24.30
CA THR A 103 1.61 0.59 25.05
C THR A 103 0.27 0.50 24.32
N MET A 104 0.27 0.70 22.99
CA MET A 104 -0.94 0.57 22.17
C MET A 104 -1.46 -0.88 22.19
N ILE A 105 -0.56 -1.87 22.10
CA ILE A 105 -0.92 -3.29 22.18
C ILE A 105 -1.49 -3.60 23.55
N TYR A 106 -0.82 -3.21 24.62
CA TYR A 106 -1.25 -3.46 25.99
C TYR A 106 -2.67 -2.95 26.29
N TYR A 107 -2.95 -1.69 25.98
CA TYR A 107 -4.29 -1.13 26.17
C TYR A 107 -5.30 -1.65 25.14
N GLY A 108 -4.84 -1.91 23.92
CA GLY A 108 -5.70 -2.49 22.87
C GLY A 108 -6.24 -3.87 23.26
N LEU A 109 -5.40 -4.72 23.86
CA LEU A 109 -5.81 -6.03 24.38
C LEU A 109 -6.85 -5.96 25.51
N GLN A 110 -6.86 -4.85 26.26
CA GLN A 110 -7.85 -4.65 27.36
C GLN A 110 -9.18 -4.07 26.86
N ILE A 111 -9.16 -3.32 25.75
CA ILE A 111 -10.34 -2.60 25.23
C ILE A 111 -11.05 -3.37 24.14
N LEU A 112 -10.29 -4.04 23.25
CA LEU A 112 -10.85 -4.71 22.06
C LEU A 112 -11.22 -6.15 22.39
N HIS A 113 -12.51 -6.49 22.19
CA HIS A 113 -12.97 -7.86 22.33
C HIS A 113 -12.63 -8.67 21.06
N PRO A 114 -12.08 -9.90 21.15
CA PRO A 114 -11.67 -10.69 20.00
C PRO A 114 -12.76 -10.83 18.92
N SER A 115 -14.00 -11.13 19.29
CA SER A 115 -15.09 -11.30 18.34
C SER A 115 -15.38 -10.09 17.45
N PHE A 116 -15.01 -8.89 17.89
CA PHE A 116 -15.21 -7.64 17.14
C PHE A 116 -13.91 -7.02 16.66
N PHE A 117 -12.77 -7.67 16.92
CA PHE A 117 -11.45 -7.12 16.63
C PHE A 117 -11.24 -6.81 15.14
N LEU A 118 -11.59 -7.72 14.23
CA LEU A 118 -11.40 -7.51 12.78
C LEU A 118 -12.25 -6.33 12.27
N VAL A 119 -13.52 -6.27 12.67
CA VAL A 119 -14.40 -5.19 12.24
C VAL A 119 -13.99 -3.85 12.86
N ALA A 120 -13.55 -3.85 14.13
CA ALA A 120 -13.04 -2.66 14.80
C ALA A 120 -11.75 -2.16 14.13
N SER A 121 -10.82 -3.06 13.82
CA SER A 121 -9.57 -2.73 13.11
C SER A 121 -9.85 -2.10 11.74
N CYS A 122 -10.76 -2.67 10.98
CA CYS A 122 -11.18 -2.11 9.70
C CYS A 122 -11.80 -0.71 9.87
N ALA A 123 -12.71 -0.53 10.85
CA ALA A 123 -13.36 0.76 11.10
C ALA A 123 -12.38 1.83 11.60
N ILE A 124 -11.48 1.47 12.52
CA ILE A 124 -10.45 2.39 13.03
C ILE A 124 -9.55 2.86 11.88
N CYS A 125 -9.04 1.94 11.07
CA CYS A 125 -8.22 2.28 9.91
C CYS A 125 -8.99 3.13 8.89
N ALA A 126 -10.29 2.87 8.69
CA ALA A 126 -11.13 3.66 7.80
C ALA A 126 -11.27 5.12 8.27
N VAL A 127 -11.52 5.33 9.56
CA VAL A 127 -11.64 6.68 10.15
C VAL A 127 -10.30 7.41 10.12
N VAL A 128 -9.22 6.75 10.55
CA VAL A 128 -7.88 7.36 10.55
C VAL A 128 -7.46 7.71 9.13
N SER A 129 -7.64 6.82 8.17
CA SER A 129 -7.27 7.06 6.78
C SER A 129 -8.12 8.14 6.11
N LEU A 130 -9.41 8.25 6.46
CA LEU A 130 -10.27 9.35 6.02
C LEU A 130 -9.73 10.70 6.48
N MET A 131 -9.24 10.76 7.72
CA MET A 131 -8.67 11.98 8.31
C MET A 131 -7.29 12.30 7.74
N THR A 132 -6.46 11.28 7.51
CA THR A 132 -5.07 11.43 7.04
C THR A 132 -4.96 11.66 5.54
N GLY A 133 -5.90 11.13 4.77
CA GLY A 133 -5.84 11.09 3.30
C GLY A 133 -4.75 10.16 2.78
N SER A 134 -4.33 9.16 3.58
CA SER A 134 -3.27 8.25 3.17
C SER A 134 -3.43 6.87 3.80
N SER A 135 -3.67 5.87 2.95
CA SER A 135 -3.66 4.47 3.38
C SER A 135 -2.28 4.04 3.89
N TRP A 136 -1.21 4.51 3.27
CA TRP A 136 0.16 4.17 3.65
C TRP A 136 0.50 4.67 5.05
N THR A 137 0.21 5.94 5.35
CA THR A 137 0.45 6.52 6.68
C THR A 137 -0.37 5.82 7.76
N THR A 138 -1.64 5.51 7.47
CA THR A 138 -2.52 4.79 8.39
C THR A 138 -1.99 3.40 8.72
N ILE A 139 -1.60 2.63 7.70
CA ILE A 139 -1.08 1.27 7.87
C ILE A 139 0.25 1.32 8.63
N ALA A 140 1.12 2.27 8.32
CA ALA A 140 2.43 2.42 8.95
C ALA A 140 2.38 2.84 10.43
N THR A 141 1.28 3.41 10.86
CA THR A 141 1.10 3.90 12.25
C THR A 141 0.17 2.98 13.03
N ILE A 142 -1.12 3.17 12.90
CA ILE A 142 -2.14 2.39 13.62
C ILE A 142 -2.17 0.93 13.15
N GLY A 143 -1.95 0.68 11.85
CA GLY A 143 -1.99 -0.67 11.29
C GLY A 143 -0.98 -1.61 11.93
N VAL A 144 0.25 -1.16 12.16
CA VAL A 144 1.29 -1.98 12.81
C VAL A 144 0.89 -2.36 14.25
N ALA A 145 0.30 -1.43 15.01
CA ALA A 145 -0.17 -1.73 16.36
C ALA A 145 -1.34 -2.72 16.34
N LEU A 146 -2.32 -2.54 15.43
CA LEU A 146 -3.43 -3.48 15.26
C LEU A 146 -2.95 -4.86 14.80
N MET A 147 -1.89 -4.91 13.99
CA MET A 147 -1.27 -6.18 13.61
C MET A 147 -0.76 -6.94 14.83
N GLY A 148 -0.03 -6.26 15.73
CA GLY A 148 0.45 -6.85 16.97
C GLY A 148 -0.68 -7.28 17.92
N ILE A 149 -1.75 -6.49 18.04
CA ILE A 149 -2.95 -6.86 18.84
C ILE A 149 -3.59 -8.13 18.27
N GLY A 150 -3.79 -8.19 16.95
CA GLY A 150 -4.41 -9.34 16.30
C GLY A 150 -3.60 -10.63 16.44
N GLN A 151 -2.28 -10.55 16.32
CA GLN A 151 -1.37 -11.68 16.57
C GLN A 151 -1.46 -12.14 18.03
N ALA A 152 -1.45 -11.22 18.99
CA ALA A 152 -1.61 -11.51 20.41
C ALA A 152 -2.97 -12.14 20.76
N MET A 153 -4.01 -11.82 20.00
CA MET A 153 -5.35 -12.44 20.09
C MET A 153 -5.48 -13.77 19.35
N GLY A 154 -4.42 -14.24 18.68
CA GLY A 154 -4.41 -15.52 17.95
C GLY A 154 -5.05 -15.50 16.56
N PHE A 155 -5.29 -14.30 15.99
CA PHE A 155 -5.74 -14.20 14.60
C PHE A 155 -4.62 -14.51 13.61
N SER A 156 -4.99 -15.14 12.49
CA SER A 156 -4.03 -15.29 11.39
C SER A 156 -3.70 -13.91 10.77
N GLU A 157 -2.46 -13.73 10.40
CA GLU A 157 -1.92 -12.47 9.86
C GLU A 157 -2.69 -11.98 8.63
N GLY A 158 -3.15 -12.91 7.77
CA GLY A 158 -3.92 -12.57 6.58
C GLY A 158 -5.22 -11.86 6.89
N TRP A 159 -6.00 -12.33 7.88
CA TRP A 159 -7.25 -11.69 8.30
C TRP A 159 -7.02 -10.31 8.90
N VAL A 160 -6.00 -10.17 9.76
CA VAL A 160 -5.67 -8.89 10.41
C VAL A 160 -5.21 -7.87 9.37
N ALA A 161 -4.23 -8.25 8.55
CA ALA A 161 -3.73 -7.39 7.49
C ALA A 161 -4.83 -7.01 6.47
N GLY A 162 -5.68 -7.96 6.10
CA GLY A 162 -6.82 -7.72 5.19
C GLY A 162 -7.82 -6.72 5.76
N ALA A 163 -8.14 -6.79 7.05
CA ALA A 163 -9.02 -5.84 7.72
C ALA A 163 -8.41 -4.43 7.79
N ILE A 164 -7.14 -4.33 8.17
CA ILE A 164 -6.39 -3.08 8.23
C ILE A 164 -6.33 -2.41 6.84
N ILE A 165 -5.93 -3.16 5.81
CA ILE A 165 -5.81 -2.67 4.44
C ILE A 165 -7.16 -2.25 3.89
N SER A 166 -8.20 -3.07 4.08
CA SER A 166 -9.57 -2.74 3.64
C SER A 166 -10.05 -1.42 4.22
N GLY A 167 -9.85 -1.19 5.52
CA GLY A 167 -10.22 0.05 6.18
C GLY A 167 -9.39 1.24 5.68
N ALA A 168 -8.07 1.08 5.60
CA ALA A 168 -7.17 2.14 5.18
C ALA A 168 -7.45 2.61 3.74
N TYR A 169 -7.68 1.70 2.81
CA TYR A 169 -8.02 2.05 1.42
C TYR A 169 -9.42 2.65 1.26
N PHE A 170 -10.38 2.24 2.10
CA PHE A 170 -11.68 2.89 2.15
C PHE A 170 -11.57 4.35 2.56
N GLY A 171 -10.85 4.65 3.65
CA GLY A 171 -10.71 6.00 4.16
C GLY A 171 -9.94 6.91 3.21
N ASP A 172 -8.83 6.42 2.66
CA ASP A 172 -8.01 7.11 1.66
C ASP A 172 -8.86 7.56 0.47
N LYS A 173 -9.59 6.64 -0.12
CA LYS A 173 -10.47 6.87 -1.26
C LYS A 173 -11.53 7.95 -1.06
N LEU A 174 -12.04 8.13 0.15
CA LEU A 174 -13.07 9.12 0.47
C LEU A 174 -12.52 10.42 1.04
N SER A 175 -11.21 10.51 1.24
CA SER A 175 -10.57 11.70 1.78
C SER A 175 -10.35 12.78 0.73
N LEU A 176 -10.67 14.03 1.10
CA LEU A 176 -10.31 15.20 0.31
C LEU A 176 -8.80 15.49 0.29
N LEU A 177 -8.07 14.86 1.19
CA LEU A 177 -6.62 15.02 1.35
C LEU A 177 -5.84 13.95 0.58
N SER A 178 -6.54 12.96 0.00
CA SER A 178 -5.93 11.88 -0.75
C SER A 178 -5.43 12.38 -2.10
N ASP A 179 -4.15 12.18 -2.34
CA ASP A 179 -3.50 12.49 -3.62
C ASP A 179 -4.00 11.58 -4.76
N THR A 180 -4.33 10.32 -4.49
CA THR A 180 -4.93 9.43 -5.50
C THR A 180 -6.33 9.88 -5.91
N THR A 181 -7.17 10.27 -4.94
CA THR A 181 -8.53 10.81 -5.19
C THR A 181 -8.47 12.11 -6.00
N VAL A 182 -7.55 13.01 -5.63
CA VAL A 182 -7.31 14.26 -6.39
C VAL A 182 -6.80 13.95 -7.80
N LEU A 183 -5.90 12.99 -7.94
CA LEU A 183 -5.33 12.60 -9.22
C LEU A 183 -6.37 11.96 -10.15
N ALA A 184 -7.18 11.03 -9.65
CA ALA A 184 -8.23 10.36 -10.42
C ALA A 184 -9.30 11.37 -10.89
N SER A 185 -9.70 12.30 -10.00
CA SER A 185 -10.65 13.35 -10.35
C SER A 185 -10.09 14.32 -11.40
N SER A 186 -8.85 14.77 -11.24
CA SER A 186 -8.18 15.70 -12.15
C SER A 186 -7.93 15.11 -13.54
N THR A 187 -7.49 13.85 -13.62
CA THR A 187 -7.25 13.18 -14.91
C THR A 187 -8.53 12.98 -15.70
N ALA A 188 -9.65 12.77 -15.03
CA ALA A 188 -10.98 12.71 -15.66
C ALA A 188 -11.62 14.08 -15.90
N GLY A 189 -11.06 15.15 -15.35
CA GLY A 189 -11.60 16.51 -15.48
C GLY A 189 -12.87 16.75 -14.64
N VAL A 190 -12.89 16.22 -13.41
CA VAL A 190 -14.02 16.31 -12.47
C VAL A 190 -13.57 17.02 -11.20
N GLU A 191 -14.46 17.83 -10.63
CA GLU A 191 -14.23 18.42 -9.31
C GLU A 191 -14.21 17.34 -8.22
N VAL A 192 -13.27 17.45 -7.26
CA VAL A 192 -13.02 16.42 -6.23
C VAL A 192 -14.26 16.10 -5.38
N PHE A 193 -15.04 17.11 -4.98
CA PHE A 193 -16.28 16.89 -4.21
C PHE A 193 -17.33 16.12 -5.00
N THR A 194 -17.47 16.44 -6.28
CA THR A 194 -18.38 15.73 -7.19
C THR A 194 -17.93 14.28 -7.38
N HIS A 195 -16.63 14.06 -7.51
CA HIS A 195 -16.02 12.74 -7.59
C HIS A 195 -16.31 11.91 -6.33
N ILE A 196 -15.99 12.42 -5.13
CA ILE A 196 -16.20 11.71 -3.85
C ILE A 196 -17.69 11.37 -3.66
N ARG A 197 -18.60 12.31 -3.89
CA ARG A 197 -20.05 12.04 -3.80
C ARG A 197 -20.50 10.92 -4.73
N TYR A 198 -19.91 10.86 -5.92
CA TYR A 198 -20.27 9.82 -6.88
C TYR A 198 -19.65 8.47 -6.55
N MET A 199 -18.47 8.46 -5.93
CA MET A 199 -17.84 7.24 -5.44
C MET A 199 -18.63 6.54 -4.32
N LEU A 200 -19.41 7.29 -3.52
CA LEU A 200 -20.20 6.70 -2.43
C LEU A 200 -21.11 5.55 -2.91
N TYR A 201 -21.58 5.59 -4.17
CA TYR A 201 -22.44 4.53 -4.73
C TYR A 201 -21.76 3.16 -4.87
N THR A 202 -20.44 3.12 -4.97
CA THR A 202 -19.66 1.87 -5.00
C THR A 202 -18.95 1.63 -3.68
N THR A 203 -18.43 2.66 -3.06
CA THR A 203 -17.55 2.58 -1.89
C THR A 203 -18.31 2.18 -0.64
N VAL A 204 -19.50 2.77 -0.37
CA VAL A 204 -20.29 2.44 0.82
C VAL A 204 -20.79 1.00 0.79
N PRO A 205 -21.44 0.50 -0.30
CA PRO A 205 -21.84 -0.90 -0.35
C PRO A 205 -20.66 -1.87 -0.24
N SER A 206 -19.51 -1.57 -0.84
CA SER A 206 -18.31 -2.41 -0.73
C SER A 206 -17.80 -2.48 0.71
N MET A 207 -17.82 -1.35 1.43
CA MET A 207 -17.41 -1.33 2.85
C MET A 207 -18.40 -2.07 3.75
N LEU A 208 -19.70 -1.94 3.50
CA LEU A 208 -20.70 -2.69 4.27
C LEU A 208 -20.54 -4.21 4.10
N ILE A 209 -20.22 -4.67 2.88
CA ILE A 209 -19.90 -6.08 2.63
C ILE A 209 -18.62 -6.47 3.38
N ALA A 210 -17.56 -5.65 3.32
CA ALA A 210 -16.32 -5.93 4.02
C ALA A 210 -16.52 -6.01 5.55
N LEU A 211 -17.23 -5.06 6.15
CA LEU A 211 -17.55 -5.07 7.57
C LEU A 211 -18.41 -6.28 7.95
N GLY A 212 -19.37 -6.67 7.11
CA GLY A 212 -20.17 -7.88 7.30
C GLY A 212 -19.32 -9.15 7.32
N VAL A 213 -18.40 -9.28 6.36
CA VAL A 213 -17.46 -10.42 6.29
C VAL A 213 -16.54 -10.44 7.52
N PHE A 214 -15.97 -9.30 7.93
CA PHE A 214 -15.11 -9.22 9.12
C PHE A 214 -15.87 -9.48 10.42
N THR A 215 -17.15 -9.09 10.48
CA THR A 215 -18.01 -9.43 11.64
C THR A 215 -18.24 -10.94 11.71
N VAL A 216 -18.63 -11.57 10.59
CA VAL A 216 -18.86 -13.03 10.54
C VAL A 216 -17.55 -13.78 10.83
N ALA A 217 -16.43 -13.36 10.25
CA ALA A 217 -15.13 -13.96 10.52
C ALA A 217 -14.74 -13.82 11.99
N GLY A 218 -14.91 -12.63 12.58
CA GLY A 218 -14.63 -12.39 13.99
C GLY A 218 -15.50 -13.21 14.96
N LEU A 219 -16.70 -13.58 14.57
CA LEU A 219 -17.58 -14.44 15.38
C LEU A 219 -17.34 -15.94 15.15
N ALA A 220 -16.91 -16.32 13.94
CA ALA A 220 -16.80 -17.73 13.54
C ALA A 220 -15.41 -18.34 13.76
N LEU A 221 -14.35 -17.51 13.75
CA LEU A 221 -13.00 -17.98 13.98
C LEU A 221 -12.81 -18.33 15.47
N ASP A 222 -12.24 -19.49 15.73
CA ASP A 222 -11.83 -19.89 17.08
C ASP A 222 -10.67 -18.97 17.52
N HIS A 223 -10.95 -18.14 18.50
CA HIS A 223 -9.94 -17.27 19.09
C HIS A 223 -9.25 -18.07 20.19
N GLY A 224 -7.94 -18.26 20.06
CA GLY A 224 -7.13 -18.83 21.14
C GLY A 224 -7.39 -18.02 22.41
N VAL A 225 -7.94 -18.69 23.41
CA VAL A 225 -8.47 -18.20 24.66
C VAL A 225 -7.61 -17.07 25.27
N SER A 226 -8.23 -16.14 25.96
CA SER A 226 -7.74 -15.02 26.77
C SER A 226 -6.38 -15.20 27.50
N THR A 227 -5.97 -16.43 27.74
CA THR A 227 -4.70 -16.79 28.36
C THR A 227 -3.47 -16.29 27.58
N HIS A 228 -3.50 -16.32 26.24
CA HIS A 228 -2.40 -15.77 25.42
C HIS A 228 -2.35 -14.26 25.51
N ALA A 229 -3.47 -13.56 25.44
CA ALA A 229 -3.53 -12.10 25.50
C ALA A 229 -3.04 -11.57 26.86
N GLU A 230 -3.43 -12.24 27.96
CA GLU A 230 -2.96 -11.90 29.32
C GLU A 230 -1.44 -12.11 29.46
N MET A 231 -0.94 -13.25 28.95
CA MET A 231 0.51 -13.53 28.95
C MET A 231 1.28 -12.48 28.12
N TYR A 232 0.80 -12.12 26.94
CA TYR A 232 1.41 -11.08 26.11
C TYR A 232 1.42 -9.73 26.81
N ALA A 233 0.29 -9.31 27.41
CA ALA A 233 0.18 -8.06 28.16
C ALA A 233 1.15 -8.03 29.35
N ALA A 234 1.23 -9.13 30.11
CA ALA A 234 2.16 -9.25 31.25
C ALA A 234 3.62 -9.17 30.83
N THR A 235 3.99 -9.88 29.74
CA THR A 235 5.36 -9.89 29.23
C THR A 235 5.76 -8.52 28.66
N LEU A 236 4.84 -7.84 27.94
CA LEU A 236 5.07 -6.49 27.47
C LEU A 236 5.30 -5.51 28.63
N ALA A 237 4.48 -5.59 29.69
CA ALA A 237 4.62 -4.76 30.89
C ALA A 237 5.91 -5.04 31.68
N ALA A 238 6.44 -6.26 31.60
CA ALA A 238 7.72 -6.62 32.22
C ALA A 238 8.92 -6.12 31.41
N THR A 239 8.78 -6.04 30.08
CA THR A 239 9.88 -5.68 29.16
C THR A 239 9.94 -4.17 28.91
N PHE A 240 8.78 -3.51 28.78
CA PHE A 240 8.66 -2.08 28.46
C PHE A 240 8.01 -1.34 29.61
N ARG A 241 8.41 -0.09 29.82
CA ARG A 241 7.68 0.81 30.71
C ARG A 241 6.39 1.28 30.02
N ILE A 242 5.30 0.59 30.30
CA ILE A 242 3.98 0.89 29.75
C ILE A 242 3.37 2.05 30.52
N THR A 243 3.15 3.18 29.85
CA THR A 243 2.58 4.39 30.45
C THR A 243 1.64 5.11 29.48
N PRO A 244 0.48 5.61 29.93
CA PRO A 244 -0.50 6.26 29.03
C PRO A 244 0.04 7.49 28.31
N TRP A 245 1.04 8.20 28.88
CA TRP A 245 1.58 9.40 28.26
C TRP A 245 2.33 9.11 26.94
N LEU A 246 2.80 7.87 26.71
CA LEU A 246 3.39 7.46 25.43
C LEU A 246 2.41 7.56 24.26
N LEU A 247 1.10 7.51 24.54
CA LEU A 247 0.06 7.72 23.54
C LEU A 247 0.01 9.17 23.01
N VAL A 248 0.71 10.11 23.66
CA VAL A 248 0.89 11.47 23.14
C VAL A 248 1.62 11.46 21.80
N VAL A 249 2.53 10.52 21.55
CA VAL A 249 3.27 10.42 20.27
C VAL A 249 2.32 10.14 19.10
N PRO A 250 1.49 9.07 19.09
CA PRO A 250 0.52 8.85 18.02
C PRO A 250 -0.54 9.95 17.96
N LEU A 251 -0.97 10.53 19.10
CA LEU A 251 -1.91 11.64 19.11
C LEU A 251 -1.32 12.92 18.49
N ALA A 252 -0.08 13.25 18.80
CA ALA A 252 0.63 14.38 18.18
C ALA A 252 0.82 14.14 16.66
N THR A 253 1.18 12.92 16.27
CA THR A 253 1.26 12.54 14.85
C THR A 253 -0.10 12.73 14.17
N GLY A 254 -1.18 12.23 14.76
CA GLY A 254 -2.55 12.42 14.27
C GLY A 254 -2.96 13.90 14.19
N MET A 255 -2.53 14.73 15.13
CA MET A 255 -2.78 16.18 15.12
C MET A 255 -2.06 16.87 13.96
N LEU A 256 -0.80 16.50 13.67
CA LEU A 256 -0.07 17.03 12.51
C LEU A 256 -0.77 16.70 11.21
N ILE A 257 -1.27 15.45 11.09
CA ILE A 257 -2.08 15.00 9.96
C ILE A 257 -3.36 15.83 9.85
N ALA A 258 -4.10 15.99 10.94
CA ALA A 258 -5.35 16.77 10.97
C ALA A 258 -5.11 18.25 10.58
N ARG A 259 -3.90 18.77 10.79
CA ARG A 259 -3.46 20.09 10.29
C ARG A 259 -2.99 20.09 8.84
N LYS A 260 -3.18 18.99 8.10
CA LYS A 260 -2.86 18.85 6.67
C LYS A 260 -1.37 19.06 6.32
N LEU A 261 -0.47 18.71 7.23
CA LEU A 261 0.96 18.74 6.92
C LEU A 261 1.32 17.61 5.94
N PRO A 262 2.30 17.82 5.05
CA PRO A 262 2.76 16.77 4.12
C PRO A 262 3.16 15.49 4.85
N ALA A 263 2.87 14.32 4.26
CA ALA A 263 3.12 13.02 4.86
C ALA A 263 4.58 12.85 5.31
N ILE A 264 5.55 13.25 4.49
CA ILE A 264 6.98 13.17 4.80
C ILE A 264 7.30 13.98 6.07
N VAL A 265 6.77 15.21 6.19
CA VAL A 265 7.00 16.08 7.36
C VAL A 265 6.38 15.47 8.61
N THR A 266 5.16 14.95 8.49
CA THR A 266 4.44 14.30 9.59
C THR A 266 5.17 13.05 10.10
N LEU A 267 5.58 12.17 9.20
CA LEU A 267 6.30 10.95 9.56
C LEU A 267 7.67 11.26 10.17
N PHE A 268 8.41 12.22 9.61
CA PHE A 268 9.68 12.66 10.19
C PHE A 268 9.50 13.25 11.60
N SER A 269 8.48 14.10 11.80
CA SER A 269 8.16 14.65 13.12
C SER A 269 7.77 13.54 14.11
N SER A 270 7.03 12.53 13.66
CA SER A 270 6.68 11.36 14.45
C SER A 270 7.91 10.57 14.93
N VAL A 271 8.90 10.39 14.05
CA VAL A 271 10.20 9.79 14.43
C VAL A 271 10.87 10.63 15.53
N VAL A 272 10.93 11.95 15.36
CA VAL A 272 11.56 12.84 16.35
C VAL A 272 10.85 12.76 17.71
N PHE A 273 9.50 12.78 17.73
CA PHE A 273 8.73 12.62 18.96
C PHE A 273 8.98 11.27 19.63
N ALA A 274 9.04 10.19 18.85
CA ALA A 274 9.33 8.86 19.37
C ALA A 274 10.78 8.75 19.90
N CYS A 275 11.75 9.40 19.24
CA CYS A 275 13.12 9.46 19.72
C CYS A 275 13.22 10.18 21.09
N ALA A 276 12.51 11.29 21.24
CA ALA A 276 12.43 11.95 22.54
C ALA A 276 11.75 11.08 23.61
N ALA A 277 10.61 10.47 23.26
CA ALA A 277 9.89 9.57 24.15
C ALA A 277 10.72 8.35 24.57
N MET A 278 11.52 7.75 23.67
CA MET A 278 12.35 6.61 24.00
C MET A 278 13.49 6.93 24.97
N LEU A 279 14.12 8.10 24.84
CA LEU A 279 15.14 8.57 25.79
C LEU A 279 14.57 8.84 27.19
N LEU A 280 13.31 9.32 27.26
CA LEU A 280 12.63 9.63 28.50
C LEU A 280 12.01 8.40 29.18
N ALA A 281 11.39 7.53 28.40
CA ALA A 281 10.64 6.39 28.93
C ALA A 281 11.46 5.11 29.04
N GLN A 282 12.38 4.86 28.10
CA GLN A 282 13.05 3.56 27.91
C GLN A 282 14.58 3.68 27.88
N PRO A 283 15.24 4.43 28.78
CA PRO A 283 16.70 4.62 28.74
C PRO A 283 17.48 3.30 28.78
N GLU A 284 16.99 2.30 29.52
CA GLU A 284 17.61 0.98 29.62
C GLU A 284 17.57 0.22 28.28
N LEU A 285 16.47 0.30 27.54
CA LEU A 285 16.38 -0.33 26.20
C LEU A 285 17.27 0.38 25.19
N VAL A 286 17.36 1.72 25.27
CA VAL A 286 18.30 2.51 24.45
C VAL A 286 19.74 2.12 24.73
N ALA A 287 20.12 1.94 26.01
CA ALA A 287 21.45 1.47 26.39
C ALA A 287 21.76 0.07 25.81
N ARG A 288 20.79 -0.86 25.88
CA ARG A 288 20.92 -2.19 25.28
C ARG A 288 21.12 -2.12 23.77
N VAL A 289 20.34 -1.30 23.05
CA VAL A 289 20.50 -1.09 21.61
C VAL A 289 21.86 -0.48 21.27
N ALA A 290 22.36 0.45 22.10
CA ALA A 290 23.69 1.03 21.95
C ALA A 290 24.83 0.06 22.29
N GLY A 291 24.52 -1.06 22.98
CA GLY A 291 25.51 -2.06 23.42
C GLY A 291 26.34 -1.61 24.63
N VAL A 292 25.74 -0.81 25.54
CA VAL A 292 26.40 -0.27 26.74
C VAL A 292 25.58 -0.59 28.01
N GLY A 293 26.26 -0.60 29.19
CA GLY A 293 25.59 -0.81 30.47
C GLY A 293 24.90 0.43 31.02
N GLU A 294 25.47 1.60 30.82
CA GLU A 294 24.95 2.89 31.26
C GLU A 294 24.88 3.89 30.12
N LEU A 295 23.87 4.74 30.14
CA LEU A 295 23.62 5.74 29.10
C LEU A 295 24.38 7.01 29.41
N ASP A 296 25.29 7.41 28.50
CA ASP A 296 25.82 8.76 28.40
C ASP A 296 25.24 9.46 27.16
N PHE A 297 25.61 10.71 26.95
CA PHE A 297 25.11 11.48 25.79
C PHE A 297 25.44 10.80 24.45
N MET A 298 26.66 10.27 24.30
CA MET A 298 27.13 9.69 23.05
C MET A 298 26.48 8.33 22.79
N SER A 299 26.36 7.49 23.79
CA SER A 299 25.69 6.19 23.69
C SER A 299 24.17 6.34 23.51
N GLY A 300 23.56 7.33 24.15
CA GLY A 300 22.16 7.68 23.90
C GLY A 300 21.92 8.09 22.45
N PHE A 301 22.77 8.97 21.92
CA PHE A 301 22.71 9.37 20.52
C PHE A 301 22.92 8.17 19.57
N LYS A 302 23.91 7.30 19.84
CA LYS A 302 24.16 6.07 19.10
C LYS A 302 22.94 5.13 19.12
N GLY A 303 22.33 4.91 20.29
CA GLY A 303 21.15 4.05 20.46
C GLY A 303 19.94 4.56 19.67
N VAL A 304 19.72 5.89 19.69
CA VAL A 304 18.67 6.55 18.87
C VAL A 304 18.91 6.31 17.39
N LEU A 305 20.11 6.57 16.89
CA LEU A 305 20.42 6.36 15.47
C LEU A 305 20.28 4.89 15.07
N MET A 306 20.83 3.97 15.86
CA MET A 306 20.72 2.53 15.60
C MET A 306 19.27 2.07 15.54
N THR A 307 18.41 2.60 16.41
CA THR A 307 16.96 2.33 16.38
C THR A 307 16.28 2.85 15.11
N CYS A 308 16.70 4.02 14.60
CA CYS A 308 16.13 4.55 13.38
C CYS A 308 16.51 3.73 12.14
N PHE A 309 17.79 3.39 11.99
CA PHE A 309 18.25 2.79 10.73
C PHE A 309 18.45 1.28 10.78
N GLY A 310 18.76 0.71 11.94
CA GLY A 310 19.19 -0.68 12.08
C GLY A 310 18.12 -1.63 12.61
N PRO A 311 18.39 -2.95 12.56
CA PRO A 311 17.52 -3.92 13.20
C PRO A 311 17.64 -3.79 14.72
N THR A 312 16.51 -3.93 15.42
CA THR A 312 16.45 -4.04 16.88
C THR A 312 15.71 -5.30 17.28
N ALA A 313 16.25 -6.01 18.26
CA ALA A 313 15.64 -7.19 18.86
C ALA A 313 15.77 -7.09 20.39
N ILE A 314 14.65 -7.11 21.07
CA ILE A 314 14.58 -7.06 22.54
C ILE A 314 14.13 -8.43 23.01
N PRO A 315 14.97 -9.20 23.72
CA PRO A 315 14.58 -10.49 24.25
C PRO A 315 13.54 -10.28 25.36
N THR A 316 12.36 -10.83 25.16
CA THR A 316 11.23 -10.77 26.10
C THR A 316 11.12 -12.04 26.95
N GLY A 317 11.84 -13.09 26.55
CA GLY A 317 11.73 -14.43 27.15
C GLY A 317 10.59 -15.28 26.56
N ALA A 318 9.82 -14.75 25.60
CA ALA A 318 8.78 -15.46 24.87
C ALA A 318 9.08 -15.38 23.36
N PRO A 319 9.48 -16.48 22.67
CA PRO A 319 9.92 -16.44 21.28
C PRO A 319 8.94 -15.77 20.30
N GLN A 320 7.64 -15.99 20.50
CA GLN A 320 6.60 -15.37 19.67
C GLN A 320 6.53 -13.85 19.86
N LEU A 321 6.76 -13.36 21.08
CA LEU A 321 6.79 -11.94 21.38
C LEU A 321 8.11 -11.31 20.93
N ASP A 322 9.23 -12.05 20.99
CA ASP A 322 10.53 -11.60 20.49
C ASP A 322 10.45 -11.24 18.99
N GLU A 323 9.73 -12.06 18.22
CA GLU A 323 9.48 -11.78 16.79
C GLU A 323 8.60 -10.55 16.57
N LEU A 324 7.56 -10.39 17.39
CA LEU A 324 6.64 -9.26 17.32
C LEU A 324 7.32 -7.92 17.63
N VAL A 325 8.22 -7.89 18.63
CA VAL A 325 8.92 -6.66 19.04
C VAL A 325 10.20 -6.40 18.26
N ALA A 326 10.64 -7.34 17.43
CA ALA A 326 11.79 -7.15 16.56
C ALA A 326 11.44 -6.16 15.43
N THR A 327 12.37 -5.26 15.13
CA THR A 327 12.22 -4.31 14.02
C THR A 327 13.45 -4.34 13.13
N ARG A 328 13.28 -3.88 11.89
CA ARG A 328 14.37 -3.85 10.90
C ARG A 328 14.86 -2.42 10.61
N GLY A 329 14.21 -1.40 11.14
CA GLY A 329 14.54 -0.01 10.89
C GLY A 329 14.48 0.37 9.40
N MET A 330 15.12 1.48 9.04
CA MET A 330 15.21 1.91 7.63
C MET A 330 15.89 0.86 6.75
N ALA A 331 16.89 0.15 7.28
CA ALA A 331 17.61 -0.88 6.53
C ALA A 331 16.69 -2.00 6.05
N GLY A 332 15.67 -2.36 6.84
CA GLY A 332 14.67 -3.35 6.44
C GLY A 332 13.83 -2.96 5.24
N MET A 333 13.76 -1.66 4.92
CA MET A 333 13.02 -1.14 3.77
C MET A 333 13.83 -1.17 2.46
N LEU A 334 15.15 -1.37 2.51
CA LEU A 334 16.03 -1.27 1.33
C LEU A 334 15.69 -2.32 0.26
N ASN A 335 15.32 -3.53 0.66
CA ASN A 335 14.90 -4.56 -0.31
C ASN A 335 13.65 -4.13 -1.08
N THR A 336 12.70 -3.47 -0.41
CA THR A 336 11.49 -2.94 -1.05
C THR A 336 11.80 -1.73 -1.93
N VAL A 337 12.68 -0.84 -1.51
CA VAL A 337 13.17 0.29 -2.34
C VAL A 337 13.82 -0.23 -3.62
N TRP A 338 14.71 -1.21 -3.52
CA TRP A 338 15.32 -1.86 -4.67
C TRP A 338 14.28 -2.50 -5.60
N LEU A 339 13.30 -3.21 -5.02
CA LEU A 339 12.22 -3.83 -5.78
C LEU A 339 11.38 -2.78 -6.54
N ILE A 340 11.04 -1.66 -5.89
CA ILE A 340 10.34 -0.53 -6.52
C ILE A 340 11.14 0.01 -7.70
N ILE A 341 12.44 0.24 -7.54
CA ILE A 341 13.30 0.75 -8.63
C ILE A 341 13.29 -0.21 -9.83
N CYS A 342 13.43 -1.53 -9.58
CA CYS A 342 13.36 -2.53 -10.66
C CYS A 342 12.01 -2.54 -11.37
N ALA A 343 10.91 -2.39 -10.61
CA ALA A 343 9.56 -2.30 -11.15
C ALA A 343 9.36 -1.03 -11.99
N MET A 344 9.93 0.12 -11.55
CA MET A 344 9.89 1.37 -12.31
C MET A 344 10.69 1.29 -13.61
N CYS A 345 11.79 0.54 -13.63
CA CYS A 345 12.52 0.26 -14.86
C CYS A 345 11.65 -0.51 -15.86
N PHE A 346 10.97 -1.56 -15.42
CA PHE A 346 10.07 -2.35 -16.27
C PHE A 346 8.92 -1.49 -16.82
N GLY A 347 8.18 -0.82 -15.94
CA GLY A 347 7.08 0.06 -16.32
C GLY A 347 7.50 1.20 -17.24
N GLY A 348 8.69 1.80 -16.99
CA GLY A 348 9.27 2.86 -17.81
C GLY A 348 9.55 2.40 -19.25
N VAL A 349 10.21 1.25 -19.41
CA VAL A 349 10.48 0.70 -20.74
C VAL A 349 9.19 0.30 -21.48
N MET A 350 8.23 -0.33 -20.80
CA MET A 350 6.92 -0.65 -21.37
C MET A 350 6.17 0.60 -21.87
N THR A 351 6.29 1.72 -21.13
CA THR A 351 5.68 3.00 -21.50
C THR A 351 6.43 3.66 -22.65
N GLY A 352 7.74 3.84 -22.51
CA GLY A 352 8.59 4.52 -23.49
C GLY A 352 8.67 3.84 -24.85
N SER A 353 8.58 2.49 -24.88
CA SER A 353 8.53 1.70 -26.12
C SER A 353 7.21 1.79 -26.86
N GLY A 354 6.15 2.32 -26.24
CA GLY A 354 4.78 2.29 -26.79
C GLY A 354 4.09 0.92 -26.69
N MET A 355 4.74 -0.10 -26.11
CA MET A 355 4.16 -1.44 -25.96
C MET A 355 2.92 -1.40 -25.06
N LEU A 356 2.97 -0.63 -23.99
CA LEU A 356 1.83 -0.43 -23.10
C LEU A 356 0.63 0.19 -23.85
N ARG A 357 0.87 1.22 -24.67
CA ARG A 357 -0.14 1.87 -25.53
C ARG A 357 -0.73 0.91 -26.57
N SER A 358 0.07 0.02 -27.12
CA SER A 358 -0.37 -1.01 -28.06
C SER A 358 -1.34 -1.99 -27.40
N LEU A 359 -0.99 -2.53 -26.22
CA LEU A 359 -1.83 -3.46 -25.48
C LEU A 359 -3.16 -2.82 -25.05
N THR A 360 -3.11 -1.56 -24.60
CA THR A 360 -4.31 -0.85 -24.15
C THR A 360 -5.30 -0.53 -25.28
N SER A 361 -4.85 -0.47 -26.52
CA SER A 361 -5.74 -0.30 -27.68
C SER A 361 -6.80 -1.40 -27.79
N ILE A 362 -6.55 -2.57 -27.19
CA ILE A 362 -7.50 -3.69 -27.15
C ILE A 362 -8.72 -3.32 -26.31
N PHE A 363 -8.50 -2.69 -25.16
CA PHE A 363 -9.59 -2.30 -24.25
C PHE A 363 -10.53 -1.28 -24.87
N LEU A 364 -10.02 -0.37 -25.70
CA LEU A 364 -10.83 0.66 -26.39
C LEU A 364 -11.78 0.04 -27.42
N ARG A 365 -11.42 -1.05 -28.06
CA ARG A 365 -12.25 -1.71 -29.08
C ARG A 365 -13.52 -2.36 -28.53
N TRP A 366 -13.54 -2.70 -27.23
CA TRP A 366 -14.66 -3.39 -26.58
C TRP A 366 -15.75 -2.42 -26.08
N VAL A 367 -15.48 -1.11 -26.08
CA VAL A 367 -16.41 -0.13 -25.56
C VAL A 367 -17.54 0.16 -26.56
N ARG A 368 -18.74 -0.34 -26.22
CA ARG A 368 -19.96 -0.09 -27.00
C ARG A 368 -21.07 0.57 -26.18
N ARG A 369 -21.19 0.27 -24.88
CA ARG A 369 -22.21 0.74 -23.95
C ARG A 369 -21.56 1.21 -22.64
N ALA A 370 -22.32 1.86 -21.77
CA ALA A 370 -21.82 2.33 -20.46
C ALA A 370 -21.18 1.20 -19.64
N PHE A 371 -21.81 0.01 -19.57
CA PHE A 371 -21.24 -1.14 -18.90
C PHE A 371 -19.87 -1.55 -19.46
N SER A 372 -19.77 -1.68 -20.80
CA SER A 372 -18.48 -2.06 -21.42
C SER A 372 -17.42 -0.94 -21.27
N ALA A 373 -17.81 0.32 -21.15
CA ALA A 373 -16.89 1.41 -20.84
C ALA A 373 -16.30 1.25 -19.44
N VAL A 374 -17.16 1.03 -18.44
CA VAL A 374 -16.72 0.78 -17.06
C VAL A 374 -15.88 -0.49 -16.98
N ALA A 375 -16.33 -1.59 -17.58
CA ALA A 375 -15.60 -2.86 -17.59
C ALA A 375 -14.21 -2.75 -18.24
N SER A 376 -14.11 -2.04 -19.37
CA SER A 376 -12.83 -1.77 -20.04
C SER A 376 -11.93 -0.86 -19.18
N THR A 377 -12.49 0.15 -18.49
CA THR A 377 -11.72 1.02 -17.60
C THR A 377 -11.19 0.25 -16.38
N VAL A 378 -12.04 -0.56 -15.75
CA VAL A 378 -11.65 -1.42 -14.61
C VAL A 378 -10.58 -2.42 -15.03
N GLY A 379 -10.79 -3.11 -16.15
CA GLY A 379 -9.81 -4.05 -16.68
C GLY A 379 -8.48 -3.39 -17.04
N ALA A 380 -8.51 -2.18 -17.63
CA ALA A 380 -7.32 -1.42 -17.94
C ALA A 380 -6.59 -0.94 -16.68
N GLY A 381 -7.30 -0.49 -15.65
CA GLY A 381 -6.70 -0.10 -14.37
C GLY A 381 -5.95 -1.25 -13.70
N LEU A 382 -6.56 -2.45 -13.65
CA LEU A 382 -5.89 -3.67 -13.18
C LEU A 382 -4.67 -4.01 -14.04
N PHE A 383 -4.83 -3.94 -15.35
CA PHE A 383 -3.75 -4.23 -16.30
C PHE A 383 -2.58 -3.25 -16.15
N PHE A 384 -2.85 -1.95 -16.00
CA PHE A 384 -1.79 -0.97 -15.77
C PHE A 384 -1.07 -1.22 -14.44
N ASN A 385 -1.77 -1.54 -13.37
CA ASN A 385 -1.14 -1.90 -12.09
C ASN A 385 -0.17 -3.09 -12.22
N LEU A 386 -0.51 -4.08 -13.05
CA LEU A 386 0.37 -5.22 -13.34
C LEU A 386 1.61 -4.79 -14.15
N CYS A 387 1.43 -3.90 -15.14
CA CYS A 387 2.46 -3.54 -16.11
C CYS A 387 3.37 -2.42 -15.64
N THR A 388 2.81 -1.41 -14.95
CA THR A 388 3.59 -0.25 -14.49
C THR A 388 4.10 -0.42 -13.08
N ALA A 389 3.55 -1.38 -12.35
CA ALA A 389 3.86 -1.66 -10.96
C ALA A 389 3.64 -0.45 -10.02
N ASP A 390 2.87 0.53 -10.45
CA ASP A 390 2.61 1.76 -9.70
C ASP A 390 1.17 2.25 -9.85
N GLN A 391 0.55 2.66 -8.73
CA GLN A 391 -0.84 3.10 -8.71
C GLN A 391 -1.04 4.47 -9.37
N TYR A 392 -0.12 5.44 -9.17
CA TYR A 392 -0.26 6.79 -9.71
C TYR A 392 -0.21 6.78 -11.23
N ILE A 393 0.76 6.04 -11.78
CA ILE A 393 0.89 5.86 -13.23
C ILE A 393 -0.36 5.17 -13.79
N SER A 394 -0.87 4.14 -13.10
CA SER A 394 -2.09 3.42 -13.50
C SER A 394 -3.32 4.33 -13.51
N ILE A 395 -3.47 5.23 -12.53
CA ILE A 395 -4.54 6.22 -12.48
C ILE A 395 -4.43 7.18 -13.67
N ILE A 396 -3.24 7.75 -13.89
CA ILE A 396 -3.00 8.72 -14.97
C ILE A 396 -3.28 8.10 -16.34
N LEU A 397 -2.75 6.90 -16.58
CA LEU A 397 -2.92 6.22 -17.87
C LEU A 397 -4.37 5.84 -18.11
N SER A 398 -5.06 5.27 -17.12
CA SER A 398 -6.47 4.91 -17.21
C SER A 398 -7.34 6.17 -17.46
N GLY A 399 -7.14 7.23 -16.69
CA GLY A 399 -7.89 8.47 -16.84
C GLY A 399 -7.71 9.09 -18.22
N ARG A 400 -6.48 9.21 -18.69
CA ARG A 400 -6.17 9.78 -20.02
C ARG A 400 -6.66 8.91 -21.17
N LEU A 401 -6.50 7.59 -21.09
CA LEU A 401 -6.87 6.67 -22.15
C LEU A 401 -8.39 6.69 -22.45
N PHE A 402 -9.21 6.78 -21.41
CA PHE A 402 -10.66 6.66 -21.54
C PHE A 402 -11.39 8.01 -21.59
N ARG A 403 -10.71 9.14 -21.34
CA ARG A 403 -11.34 10.45 -21.24
C ARG A 403 -12.13 10.85 -22.50
N ASP A 404 -11.48 10.79 -23.64
CA ASP A 404 -12.11 11.16 -24.92
C ASP A 404 -13.20 10.16 -25.29
N LEU A 405 -12.95 8.86 -25.04
CA LEU A 405 -13.93 7.82 -25.30
C LEU A 405 -15.23 7.97 -24.51
N TYR A 406 -15.15 8.38 -23.21
CA TYR A 406 -16.34 8.65 -22.40
C TYR A 406 -17.07 9.90 -22.93
N ALA A 407 -16.35 10.93 -23.35
CA ALA A 407 -16.92 12.13 -23.95
C ALA A 407 -17.65 11.81 -25.26
N ASP A 408 -17.03 11.04 -26.16
CA ASP A 408 -17.60 10.61 -27.47
C ASP A 408 -18.87 9.76 -27.28
N ARG A 409 -18.96 9.01 -26.17
CA ARG A 409 -20.13 8.19 -25.84
C ARG A 409 -21.18 8.94 -25.01
N GLY A 410 -20.99 10.22 -24.75
CA GLY A 410 -21.89 11.04 -23.95
C GLY A 410 -21.98 10.61 -22.49
N LEU A 411 -20.96 9.90 -21.97
CA LEU A 411 -20.88 9.49 -20.57
C LEU A 411 -20.29 10.60 -19.71
N GLU A 412 -20.79 10.75 -18.48
CA GLU A 412 -20.29 11.77 -17.57
C GLU A 412 -18.86 11.46 -17.11
N PRO A 413 -17.95 12.45 -17.02
CA PRO A 413 -16.57 12.28 -16.59
C PRO A 413 -16.44 11.68 -15.17
N ARG A 414 -17.42 11.93 -14.28
CA ARG A 414 -17.44 11.35 -12.92
C ARG A 414 -17.59 9.83 -12.92
N LEU A 415 -18.19 9.23 -13.96
CA LEU A 415 -18.25 7.79 -14.13
C LEU A 415 -16.85 7.23 -14.42
N LEU A 416 -16.06 7.93 -15.22
CA LEU A 416 -14.67 7.58 -15.50
C LEU A 416 -13.82 7.67 -14.22
N SER A 417 -13.85 8.83 -13.53
CA SER A 417 -13.02 9.03 -12.34
C SER A 417 -13.31 7.99 -11.26
N ARG A 418 -14.59 7.63 -11.04
CA ARG A 418 -14.98 6.55 -10.13
C ARG A 418 -14.41 5.20 -10.57
N SER A 419 -14.57 4.84 -11.85
CA SER A 419 -14.11 3.54 -12.37
C SER A 419 -12.59 3.39 -12.29
N VAL A 420 -11.84 4.49 -12.48
CA VAL A 420 -10.39 4.54 -12.32
C VAL A 420 -10.02 4.31 -10.86
N GLU A 421 -10.67 5.02 -9.94
CA GLU A 421 -10.40 4.91 -8.50
C GLU A 421 -10.75 3.51 -7.96
N ASP A 422 -11.92 2.96 -8.39
CA ASP A 422 -12.38 1.62 -7.98
C ASP A 422 -11.44 0.49 -8.47
N SER A 423 -10.58 0.74 -9.45
CA SER A 423 -9.67 -0.25 -10.01
C SER A 423 -8.19 0.09 -9.81
N ALA A 424 -7.71 1.20 -10.39
CA ALA A 424 -6.29 1.52 -10.37
C ALA A 424 -5.76 1.79 -8.96
N THR A 425 -6.52 2.51 -8.13
CA THR A 425 -6.11 2.78 -6.75
C THR A 425 -6.32 1.57 -5.85
N VAL A 426 -7.57 1.07 -5.80
CA VAL A 426 -7.96 0.10 -4.77
C VAL A 426 -7.32 -1.26 -4.98
N CYS A 427 -7.11 -1.70 -6.23
CA CYS A 427 -6.54 -3.01 -6.51
C CYS A 427 -5.00 -3.05 -6.51
N SER A 428 -4.33 -1.90 -6.45
CA SER A 428 -2.86 -1.82 -6.49
C SER A 428 -2.18 -2.64 -5.39
N VAL A 429 -2.77 -2.66 -4.20
CA VAL A 429 -2.27 -3.40 -3.03
C VAL A 429 -2.37 -4.92 -3.17
N LEU A 430 -3.21 -5.43 -4.09
CA LEU A 430 -3.38 -6.86 -4.31
C LEU A 430 -2.28 -7.45 -5.21
N ILE A 431 -1.42 -6.62 -5.78
CA ILE A 431 -0.39 -7.03 -6.73
C ILE A 431 0.98 -7.02 -6.05
N PRO A 432 1.65 -8.17 -5.91
CA PRO A 432 2.86 -8.30 -5.11
C PRO A 432 4.04 -7.45 -5.54
N TRP A 433 4.14 -7.11 -6.81
CA TRP A 433 5.23 -6.28 -7.38
C TRP A 433 4.80 -4.84 -7.66
N ASN A 434 3.57 -4.47 -7.29
CA ASN A 434 3.14 -3.06 -7.31
C ASN A 434 3.69 -2.33 -6.08
N SER A 435 4.03 -1.05 -6.24
CA SER A 435 4.55 -0.21 -5.15
C SER A 435 3.70 -0.28 -3.87
N CYS A 436 2.37 -0.35 -4.02
CA CYS A 436 1.44 -0.50 -2.89
C CYS A 436 1.54 -1.89 -2.24
N GLY A 437 1.48 -2.96 -3.04
CA GLY A 437 1.56 -4.33 -2.52
C GLY A 437 2.87 -4.59 -1.79
N MET A 438 3.99 -4.15 -2.37
CA MET A 438 5.31 -4.26 -1.76
C MET A 438 5.42 -3.49 -0.45
N THR A 439 4.93 -2.25 -0.42
CA THR A 439 4.99 -1.41 0.77
C THR A 439 4.16 -2.01 1.90
N GLN A 440 2.92 -2.40 1.65
CA GLN A 440 2.04 -2.93 2.71
C GLN A 440 2.54 -4.29 3.22
N ALA A 441 3.06 -5.15 2.33
CA ALA A 441 3.67 -6.40 2.74
C ALA A 441 4.88 -6.18 3.67
N THR A 442 5.73 -5.21 3.34
CA THR A 442 6.91 -4.89 4.14
C THR A 442 6.55 -4.26 5.49
N VAL A 443 5.59 -3.33 5.49
CA VAL A 443 5.16 -2.59 6.70
C VAL A 443 4.48 -3.50 7.71
N LEU A 444 3.56 -4.36 7.22
CA LEU A 444 2.81 -5.28 8.09
C LEU A 444 3.57 -6.58 8.38
N GLY A 445 4.70 -6.83 7.70
CA GLY A 445 5.45 -8.08 7.83
C GLY A 445 4.75 -9.30 7.21
N VAL A 446 3.74 -9.10 6.36
CA VAL A 446 2.89 -10.15 5.81
C VAL A 446 2.94 -10.13 4.29
N SER A 447 3.25 -11.27 3.67
CA SER A 447 3.31 -11.38 2.21
C SER A 447 1.97 -10.99 1.55
N THR A 448 2.04 -10.30 0.41
CA THR A 448 0.86 -9.94 -0.40
C THR A 448 -0.02 -11.16 -0.71
N PHE A 449 0.56 -12.31 -0.97
CA PHE A 449 -0.20 -13.54 -1.25
C PHE A 449 -0.99 -14.03 -0.05
N VAL A 450 -0.54 -13.73 1.17
CA VAL A 450 -1.21 -14.12 2.42
C VAL A 450 -2.36 -13.18 2.72
N TYR A 451 -2.19 -11.86 2.58
CA TYR A 451 -3.24 -10.92 2.95
C TYR A 451 -4.25 -10.63 1.82
N ALA A 452 -3.84 -10.73 0.54
CA ALA A 452 -4.68 -10.32 -0.59
C ALA A 452 -6.06 -10.99 -0.61
N PRO A 453 -6.23 -12.31 -0.31
CA PRO A 453 -7.55 -12.93 -0.26
C PRO A 453 -8.48 -12.32 0.80
N TYR A 454 -7.94 -11.68 1.82
CA TYR A 454 -8.67 -11.09 2.94
C TYR A 454 -8.86 -9.57 2.80
N CYS A 455 -8.35 -8.95 1.75
CA CYS A 455 -8.58 -7.54 1.43
C CYS A 455 -9.99 -7.36 0.81
N ILE A 456 -11.03 -7.63 1.61
CA ILE A 456 -12.41 -7.75 1.13
C ILE A 456 -12.87 -6.48 0.42
N PHE A 457 -12.61 -5.30 1.00
CA PHE A 457 -12.96 -4.03 0.36
C PHE A 457 -12.29 -3.85 -1.00
N ASN A 458 -11.01 -4.19 -1.10
CA ASN A 458 -10.20 -4.01 -2.31
C ASN A 458 -10.64 -4.97 -3.44
N ILE A 459 -11.14 -6.15 -3.08
CA ILE A 459 -11.69 -7.13 -4.04
C ILE A 459 -13.12 -6.72 -4.46
N VAL A 460 -13.95 -6.34 -3.51
CA VAL A 460 -15.37 -6.04 -3.76
C VAL A 460 -15.55 -4.72 -4.52
N SER A 461 -14.70 -3.71 -4.31
CA SER A 461 -14.85 -2.38 -4.91
C SER A 461 -14.89 -2.39 -6.45
N PRO A 462 -13.97 -3.02 -7.19
CA PRO A 462 -14.05 -3.12 -8.64
C PRO A 462 -15.27 -3.94 -9.12
N LEU A 463 -15.63 -5.00 -8.40
CA LEU A 463 -16.82 -5.80 -8.69
C LEU A 463 -18.10 -4.99 -8.51
N MET A 464 -18.15 -4.17 -7.46
CA MET A 464 -19.27 -3.25 -7.21
C MET A 464 -19.39 -2.20 -8.32
N SER A 465 -18.27 -1.69 -8.83
CA SER A 465 -18.26 -0.76 -9.97
C SER A 465 -18.87 -1.41 -11.21
N LEU A 466 -18.55 -2.68 -11.48
CA LEU A 466 -19.16 -3.46 -12.58
C LEU A 466 -20.65 -3.70 -12.35
N LEU A 467 -21.04 -4.08 -11.12
CA LEU A 467 -22.43 -4.35 -10.75
C LEU A 467 -23.31 -3.08 -10.93
N VAL A 468 -22.85 -1.95 -10.38
CA VAL A 468 -23.54 -0.66 -10.51
C VAL A 468 -23.67 -0.25 -11.99
N ALA A 469 -22.66 -0.54 -12.81
CA ALA A 469 -22.69 -0.28 -14.24
C ALA A 469 -23.65 -1.23 -15.00
N ALA A 470 -23.72 -2.51 -14.59
CA ALA A 470 -24.62 -3.50 -15.20
C ALA A 470 -26.11 -3.16 -14.92
N VAL A 471 -26.41 -2.77 -13.69
CA VAL A 471 -27.77 -2.35 -13.29
C VAL A 471 -28.13 -0.97 -13.85
N GLY A 472 -27.13 -0.17 -14.28
CA GLY A 472 -27.36 1.20 -14.79
C GLY A 472 -27.68 2.21 -13.68
N TRP A 473 -27.37 1.88 -12.43
CA TRP A 473 -27.71 2.72 -11.29
C TRP A 473 -26.92 4.03 -11.31
N ASN A 474 -27.69 5.13 -11.37
CA ASN A 474 -27.17 6.50 -11.42
C ASN A 474 -26.16 6.80 -12.55
N ILE A 475 -26.24 6.06 -13.67
CA ILE A 475 -25.47 6.37 -14.87
C ILE A 475 -26.21 7.40 -15.68
N LYS A 476 -25.75 8.65 -15.61
CA LYS A 476 -26.30 9.75 -16.41
C LYS A 476 -25.48 9.91 -17.68
N ARG A 477 -26.18 10.22 -18.77
CA ARG A 477 -25.57 10.69 -20.02
C ARG A 477 -25.54 12.22 -20.01
N LYS A 478 -24.49 12.79 -20.58
CA LYS A 478 -24.49 14.22 -20.87
C LYS A 478 -25.70 14.51 -21.75
N LYS A 479 -26.53 15.48 -21.31
CA LYS A 479 -27.60 16.06 -22.16
C LYS A 479 -27.00 16.86 -23.30
#